data_7f58b26ce0d89f4bcfc8743734669db7
#
_entry.id   7f58b26ce0d89f4bcfc8743734669db7
#
_cell.length_a   1.000
_cell.length_b   1.000
_cell.length_c   1.000
_cell.angle_alpha   90.00
_cell.angle_beta   90.00
_cell.angle_gamma   90.00
#
_symmetry.space_group_name_H-M   'P 1'
#
loop_
_entity.id
_entity.type
_entity.pdbx_description
1 polymer ?
#
loop_
_entity_poly.entity_id
_entity_poly.type
_entity_poly.pdbx_seq_one_letter_code
_entity_poly.pdbx_strand_id
1 'polypeptide(L)'
;MEKIEVLRIESLSRAPLVVEGYLFKGTNSKAPKVAIVGAMEGDSILPLYCASTMVDFFKNKIDKEKIEGDVLIIPSINHYALNIGKRFWPLDNTDINMMFPGYELGETTQRIAKKVFDAISGYDYGIILERR
;
A
#
# COMPACT_ATOMS: atom_id res chain seq x y z
N MET A 1 10.39 -8.63 10.22
CA MET A 1 9.79 -7.80 9.14
C MET A 1 10.32 -8.24 7.80
N GLU A 2 9.42 -8.38 6.86
CA GLU A 2 9.76 -8.73 5.49
C GLU A 2 9.27 -7.63 4.55
N LYS A 3 10.17 -7.08 3.73
CA LYS A 3 9.81 -6.10 2.72
C LYS A 3 9.41 -6.84 1.46
N ILE A 4 8.19 -6.58 0.97
CA ILE A 4 7.67 -7.26 -0.22
C ILE A 4 7.42 -6.26 -1.34
N GLU A 5 7.57 -6.72 -2.58
CA GLU A 5 7.19 -5.93 -3.76
C GLU A 5 5.73 -6.23 -4.07
N VAL A 6 4.85 -5.25 -3.80
CA VAL A 6 3.42 -5.37 -4.05
C VAL A 6 3.13 -5.33 -5.54
N LEU A 7 3.77 -4.40 -6.25
CA LEU A 7 3.66 -4.30 -7.69
C LEU A 7 4.92 -3.66 -8.30
N ARG A 8 5.12 -3.97 -9.57
CA ARG A 8 6.14 -3.34 -10.41
C ARG A 8 5.52 -3.13 -11.79
N ILE A 9 5.54 -1.89 -12.26
CA ILE A 9 5.09 -1.54 -13.60
C ILE A 9 6.27 -0.93 -14.33
N GLU A 10 6.73 -1.64 -15.36
CA GLU A 10 7.87 -1.21 -16.16
C GLU A 10 7.49 -0.04 -17.07
N SER A 11 8.48 0.78 -17.40
CA SER A 11 8.34 1.91 -18.32
C SER A 11 9.51 1.89 -19.29
N LEU A 12 9.23 2.20 -20.54
CA LEU A 12 10.27 2.26 -21.59
C LEU A 12 11.18 3.48 -21.43
N SER A 13 10.70 4.55 -20.82
CA SER A 13 11.40 5.84 -20.75
C SER A 13 11.68 6.33 -19.32
N ARG A 14 11.24 5.62 -18.32
CA ARG A 14 11.38 6.01 -16.91
C ARG A 14 11.76 4.81 -16.05
N ALA A 15 12.18 5.10 -14.83
CA ALA A 15 12.32 4.05 -13.84
C ALA A 15 10.98 3.36 -13.62
N PRO A 16 10.96 2.07 -13.31
CA PRO A 16 9.72 1.36 -13.04
C PRO A 16 9.01 1.93 -11.82
N LEU A 17 7.68 1.88 -11.84
CA LEU A 17 6.88 2.16 -10.64
C LEU A 17 6.93 0.93 -9.75
N VAL A 18 7.49 1.07 -8.56
CA VAL A 18 7.56 -0.01 -7.58
C VAL A 18 6.81 0.41 -6.33
N VAL A 19 5.82 -0.38 -5.93
CA VAL A 19 5.12 -0.21 -4.66
C VAL A 19 5.53 -1.33 -3.74
N GLU A 20 6.01 -0.96 -2.56
CA GLU A 20 6.50 -1.91 -1.57
C GLU A 20 5.56 -1.98 -0.37
N GLY A 21 5.51 -3.15 0.26
CA GLY A 21 4.81 -3.37 1.50
C GLY A 21 5.74 -3.94 2.56
N TYR A 22 5.34 -3.80 3.80
CA TYR A 22 6.07 -4.32 4.97
C TYR A 22 5.20 -5.34 5.66
N LEU A 23 5.64 -6.60 5.64
CA LEU A 23 4.91 -7.71 6.21
C LEU A 23 5.50 -8.09 7.57
N PHE A 24 4.64 -8.12 8.57
CA PHE A 24 4.95 -8.58 9.91
C PHE A 24 4.18 -9.88 10.17
N LYS A 25 4.91 -10.98 10.22
CA LYS A 25 4.29 -12.30 10.40
C LYS A 25 3.87 -12.51 11.85
N GLY A 26 2.65 -12.98 12.01
CA GLY A 26 2.15 -13.41 13.31
C GLY A 26 2.56 -14.84 13.68
N THR A 27 2.36 -15.18 14.93
CA THR A 27 2.69 -16.51 15.46
C THR A 27 1.56 -17.51 15.33
N ASN A 28 0.35 -17.05 15.05
CA ASN A 28 -0.86 -17.89 14.99
C ASN A 28 -1.50 -17.78 13.61
N SER A 29 -1.37 -18.81 12.79
CA SER A 29 -1.92 -18.84 11.44
C SER A 29 -3.45 -18.75 11.38
N LYS A 30 -4.14 -18.96 12.51
CA LYS A 30 -5.59 -18.87 12.62
C LYS A 30 -6.06 -17.48 13.08
N ALA A 31 -5.15 -16.64 13.55
CA ALA A 31 -5.50 -15.30 14.00
C ALA A 31 -5.88 -14.41 12.82
N PRO A 32 -6.77 -13.43 13.02
CA PRO A 32 -7.13 -12.48 11.96
C PRO A 32 -5.92 -11.71 11.45
N LYS A 33 -5.93 -11.43 10.15
CA LYS A 33 -4.88 -10.70 9.44
C LYS A 33 -5.39 -9.33 9.02
N VAL A 34 -4.54 -8.32 9.13
CA VAL A 34 -4.89 -6.93 8.81
C VAL A 34 -3.96 -6.39 7.72
N ALA A 35 -4.56 -5.75 6.72
CA ALA A 35 -3.81 -4.99 5.72
C ALA A 35 -4.10 -3.50 5.89
N ILE A 36 -3.05 -2.69 5.88
CA ILE A 36 -3.14 -1.23 6.05
C ILE A 36 -2.54 -0.59 4.80
N VAL A 37 -3.33 0.24 4.12
CA VAL A 37 -2.91 0.93 2.89
C VAL A 37 -2.94 2.43 3.13
N GLY A 38 -1.81 3.10 2.91
CA GLY A 38 -1.69 4.55 2.99
C GLY A 38 -1.68 5.19 1.60
N ALA A 39 -1.54 6.47 1.57
CA ALA A 39 -1.29 7.38 0.44
C ALA A 39 -1.77 6.92 -0.94
N MET A 40 -3.09 6.82 -1.14
CA MET A 40 -3.70 6.69 -2.47
C MET A 40 -3.76 8.03 -3.19
N GLU A 41 -3.76 9.12 -2.44
CA GLU A 41 -3.76 10.49 -2.93
C GLU A 41 -2.46 11.18 -2.54
N GLY A 42 -2.02 12.14 -3.32
CA GLY A 42 -0.73 12.78 -3.14
C GLY A 42 -0.76 14.22 -2.63
N ASP A 43 -1.93 14.75 -2.30
CA ASP A 43 -2.07 16.13 -1.81
C ASP A 43 -1.87 16.27 -0.30
N SER A 44 -1.57 15.17 0.39
CA SER A 44 -1.22 15.18 1.80
C SER A 44 -0.25 14.06 2.10
N ILE A 45 0.79 14.37 2.86
CA ILE A 45 1.74 13.35 3.32
C ILE A 45 1.28 12.66 4.61
N LEU A 46 0.19 13.10 5.21
CA LEU A 46 -0.26 12.59 6.50
C LEU A 46 -0.54 11.08 6.48
N PRO A 47 -1.23 10.53 5.49
CA PRO A 47 -1.41 9.07 5.42
C PRO A 47 -0.10 8.30 5.31
N LEU A 48 0.86 8.81 4.52
CA LEU A 48 2.19 8.22 4.42
C LEU A 48 2.92 8.27 5.76
N TYR A 49 2.89 9.41 6.44
CA TYR A 49 3.51 9.58 7.74
C TYR A 49 2.94 8.60 8.77
N CYS A 50 1.61 8.49 8.81
CA CYS A 50 0.94 7.56 9.72
C CYS A 50 1.34 6.10 9.43
N ALA A 51 1.34 5.70 8.16
CA ALA A 51 1.74 4.35 7.78
C ALA A 51 3.20 4.07 8.13
N SER A 52 4.09 5.01 7.88
CA SER A 52 5.52 4.88 8.22
C SER A 52 5.73 4.75 9.72
N THR A 53 4.98 5.51 10.51
CA THR A 53 5.01 5.42 11.97
C THR A 53 4.53 4.04 12.45
N MET A 54 3.51 3.49 11.80
CA MET A 54 3.04 2.14 12.10
C MET A 54 4.08 1.08 11.76
N VAL A 55 4.80 1.24 10.65
CA VAL A 55 5.90 0.33 10.31
C VAL A 55 6.95 0.33 11.42
N ASP A 56 7.37 1.50 11.89
CA ASP A 56 8.33 1.60 12.97
C ASP A 56 7.80 0.98 14.27
N PHE A 57 6.54 1.21 14.58
CA PHE A 57 5.91 0.64 15.76
C PHE A 57 5.95 -0.90 15.73
N PHE A 58 5.51 -1.52 14.65
CA PHE A 58 5.51 -2.98 14.54
C PHE A 58 6.91 -3.56 14.45
N LYS A 59 7.83 -2.88 13.82
CA LYS A 59 9.22 -3.28 13.74
C LYS A 59 9.85 -3.38 15.13
N ASN A 60 9.60 -2.38 15.99
CA ASN A 60 10.08 -2.37 17.36
C ASN A 60 9.33 -3.38 18.24
N LYS A 61 8.01 -3.51 18.03
CA LYS A 61 7.17 -4.43 18.81
C LYS A 61 7.56 -5.88 18.55
N ILE A 62 7.84 -6.25 17.30
CA ILE A 62 8.12 -7.65 16.95
C ILE A 62 9.42 -8.16 17.56
N ASP A 63 10.36 -7.27 17.87
CA ASP A 63 11.61 -7.61 18.57
C ASP A 63 11.40 -7.86 20.06
N LYS A 64 10.39 -7.24 20.66
CA LYS A 64 10.11 -7.30 22.10
C LYS A 64 8.95 -8.22 22.45
N GLU A 65 7.91 -8.18 21.64
CA GLU A 65 6.69 -8.96 21.80
C GLU A 65 6.30 -9.52 20.44
N LYS A 66 5.68 -10.69 20.46
CA LYS A 66 5.17 -11.31 19.24
C LYS A 66 3.72 -10.87 19.02
N ILE A 67 3.36 -10.68 17.76
CA ILE A 67 1.98 -10.44 17.37
C ILE A 67 1.32 -11.77 16.99
N GLU A 68 0.01 -11.86 17.11
CA GLU A 68 -0.72 -13.09 16.78
C GLU A 68 -0.98 -13.23 15.28
N GLY A 69 -1.67 -12.27 14.68
CA GLY A 69 -1.99 -12.29 13.26
C GLY A 69 -1.01 -11.48 12.44
N ASP A 70 -0.98 -11.76 11.13
CA ASP A 70 -0.13 -11.02 10.20
C ASP A 70 -0.61 -9.59 10.03
N VAL A 71 0.33 -8.67 9.88
CA VAL A 71 0.05 -7.27 9.54
C VAL A 71 0.85 -6.91 8.29
N LEU A 72 0.16 -6.45 7.26
CA LEU A 72 0.78 -5.92 6.04
C LEU A 72 0.53 -4.42 5.98
N ILE A 73 1.58 -3.63 5.80
CA ILE A 73 1.47 -2.18 5.68
C ILE A 73 2.05 -1.77 4.33
N ILE A 74 1.24 -1.10 3.51
CA ILE A 74 1.64 -0.52 2.23
C ILE A 74 1.57 1.00 2.40
N PRO A 75 2.71 1.69 2.67
CA PRO A 75 2.68 3.10 3.04
C PRO A 75 2.19 4.03 1.94
N SER A 76 2.48 3.72 0.68
CA SER A 76 2.09 4.57 -0.44
C SER A 76 1.89 3.75 -1.70
N ILE A 77 0.80 4.03 -2.41
CA ILE A 77 0.56 3.46 -3.74
C ILE A 77 0.59 4.52 -4.83
N ASN A 78 0.63 5.81 -4.48
CA ASN A 78 0.62 6.91 -5.43
C ASN A 78 1.75 7.91 -5.12
N HIS A 79 2.98 7.41 -5.08
CA HIS A 79 4.10 8.28 -4.75
C HIS A 79 4.47 9.26 -5.87
N TYR A 80 4.08 9.02 -7.12
CA TYR A 80 4.25 10.01 -8.18
C TYR A 80 3.43 11.27 -7.88
N ALA A 81 2.20 11.10 -7.41
CA ALA A 81 1.36 12.23 -6.99
C ALA A 81 1.93 12.93 -5.75
N LEU A 82 2.42 12.16 -4.78
CA LEU A 82 3.08 12.70 -3.58
C LEU A 82 4.27 13.58 -3.94
N ASN A 83 5.07 13.18 -4.91
CA ASN A 83 6.27 13.90 -5.31
C ASN A 83 5.98 15.31 -5.84
N ILE A 84 4.78 15.54 -6.36
CA ILE A 84 4.40 16.83 -6.94
C ILE A 84 3.18 17.46 -6.27
N GLY A 85 2.71 16.89 -5.17
CA GLY A 85 1.58 17.42 -4.40
C GLY A 85 0.24 17.37 -5.12
N LYS A 86 0.08 16.49 -6.08
CA LYS A 86 -1.19 16.30 -6.79
C LYS A 86 -2.05 15.25 -6.06
N ARG A 87 -3.36 15.44 -6.12
CA ARG A 87 -4.29 14.54 -5.45
C ARG A 87 -4.37 13.18 -6.14
N PHE A 88 -4.55 13.19 -7.46
CA PHE A 88 -4.78 11.98 -8.24
C PHE A 88 -3.55 11.59 -9.05
N TRP A 89 -3.66 10.52 -9.82
CA TRP A 89 -2.57 10.04 -10.65
C TRP A 89 -2.14 11.13 -11.64
N PRO A 90 -0.85 11.51 -11.65
CA PRO A 90 -0.44 12.74 -12.35
C PRO A 90 -0.60 12.72 -13.88
N LEU A 91 -0.55 11.55 -14.48
CA LEU A 91 -0.52 11.45 -15.94
C LEU A 91 -1.91 11.67 -16.57
N ASP A 92 -2.97 11.29 -15.90
CA ASP A 92 -4.32 11.38 -16.44
C ASP A 92 -5.36 11.88 -15.42
N ASN A 93 -4.91 12.31 -14.26
CA ASN A 93 -5.77 12.83 -13.19
C ASN A 93 -6.83 11.81 -12.72
N THR A 94 -6.52 10.53 -12.80
CA THR A 94 -7.42 9.46 -12.36
C THR A 94 -7.28 9.22 -10.86
N ASP A 95 -8.41 9.02 -10.20
CA ASP A 95 -8.47 8.64 -8.79
C ASP A 95 -8.30 7.12 -8.67
N ILE A 96 -7.15 6.67 -8.16
CA ILE A 96 -6.86 5.24 -8.00
C ILE A 96 -7.90 4.57 -7.11
N ASN A 97 -8.39 5.29 -6.09
CA ASN A 97 -9.38 4.76 -5.16
C ASN A 97 -10.66 4.30 -5.87
N MET A 98 -11.00 4.92 -6.99
CA MET A 98 -12.19 4.59 -7.79
C MET A 98 -11.96 3.42 -8.74
N MET A 99 -10.73 2.93 -8.85
CA MET A 99 -10.37 1.90 -9.83
C MET A 99 -10.47 0.49 -9.28
N PHE A 100 -10.65 0.31 -7.97
CA PHE A 100 -10.76 -1.01 -7.36
C PHE A 100 -12.05 -1.74 -7.79
N PRO A 101 -12.01 -3.04 -8.03
CA PRO A 101 -10.93 -3.99 -7.78
C PRO A 101 -9.85 -4.02 -8.86
N GLY A 102 -9.92 -3.15 -9.85
CA GLY A 102 -8.92 -3.02 -10.89
C GLY A 102 -9.12 -3.94 -12.10
N TYR A 103 -8.24 -3.77 -13.06
CA TYR A 103 -8.27 -4.55 -14.29
C TYR A 103 -6.85 -4.71 -14.83
N GLU A 104 -6.41 -5.93 -15.00
CA GLU A 104 -5.02 -6.25 -15.38
C GLU A 104 -4.65 -5.74 -16.77
N LEU A 105 -5.60 -5.69 -17.69
CA LEU A 105 -5.39 -5.23 -19.06
C LEU A 105 -5.81 -3.77 -19.28
N GLY A 106 -6.10 -3.05 -18.20
CA GLY A 106 -6.57 -1.68 -18.26
C GLY A 106 -5.46 -0.63 -18.24
N GLU A 107 -5.87 0.60 -17.96
CA GLU A 107 -4.96 1.72 -17.79
C GLU A 107 -4.06 1.52 -16.56
N THR A 108 -3.01 2.32 -16.43
CA THR A 108 -2.03 2.18 -15.34
C THR A 108 -2.69 2.16 -13.96
N THR A 109 -3.63 3.08 -13.70
CA THR A 109 -4.32 3.14 -12.42
C THR A 109 -5.18 1.91 -12.14
N GLN A 110 -5.78 1.34 -13.16
CA GLN A 110 -6.54 0.09 -13.05
C GLN A 110 -5.62 -1.09 -12.74
N ARG A 111 -4.44 -1.10 -13.32
CA ARG A 111 -3.42 -2.13 -13.05
C ARG A 111 -2.84 -2.00 -11.65
N ILE A 112 -2.61 -0.78 -11.19
CA ILE A 112 -2.19 -0.52 -9.80
C ILE A 112 -3.23 -1.05 -8.82
N ALA A 113 -4.50 -0.68 -9.03
CA ALA A 113 -5.60 -1.13 -8.19
C ALA A 113 -5.70 -2.65 -8.15
N LYS A 114 -5.58 -3.30 -9.30
CA LYS A 114 -5.63 -4.77 -9.40
C LYS A 114 -4.53 -5.43 -8.57
N LYS A 115 -3.30 -4.95 -8.68
CA LYS A 115 -2.16 -5.52 -7.95
C LYS A 115 -2.28 -5.31 -6.45
N VAL A 116 -2.73 -4.14 -6.03
CA VAL A 116 -2.96 -3.86 -4.61
C VAL A 116 -4.10 -4.73 -4.08
N PHE A 117 -5.20 -4.81 -4.82
CA PHE A 117 -6.34 -5.64 -4.45
C PHE A 117 -5.92 -7.11 -4.28
N ASP A 118 -5.15 -7.65 -5.22
CA ASP A 118 -4.66 -9.02 -5.14
C ASP A 118 -3.77 -9.24 -3.91
N ALA A 119 -2.94 -8.26 -3.59
CA ALA A 119 -2.03 -8.35 -2.43
C ALA A 119 -2.77 -8.39 -1.10
N ILE A 120 -3.91 -7.70 -0.99
CA ILE A 120 -4.65 -7.57 0.28
C ILE A 120 -5.86 -8.50 0.37
N SER A 121 -6.26 -9.16 -0.71
CA SER A 121 -7.51 -9.93 -0.76
C SER A 121 -7.52 -11.15 0.17
N GLY A 122 -6.36 -11.63 0.59
CA GLY A 122 -6.26 -12.73 1.56
C GLY A 122 -6.34 -12.30 3.02
N TYR A 123 -6.54 -11.01 3.30
CA TYR A 123 -6.57 -10.47 4.65
C TYR A 123 -8.01 -10.34 5.15
N ASP A 124 -8.20 -10.52 6.46
CA ASP A 124 -9.53 -10.49 7.07
C ASP A 124 -10.06 -9.08 7.26
N TYR A 125 -9.17 -8.12 7.51
CA TYR A 125 -9.51 -6.72 7.71
C TYR A 125 -8.62 -5.83 6.87
N GLY A 126 -9.18 -4.73 6.38
CA GLY A 126 -8.46 -3.71 5.64
C GLY A 126 -8.68 -2.33 6.24
N ILE A 127 -7.62 -1.55 6.34
CA ILE A 127 -7.67 -0.16 6.80
C ILE A 127 -7.04 0.70 5.71
N ILE A 128 -7.78 1.72 5.28
CA ILE A 128 -7.26 2.73 4.34
C ILE A 128 -7.04 4.01 5.13
N LEU A 129 -5.82 4.53 5.06
CA LEU A 129 -5.47 5.79 5.71
C LEU A 129 -5.69 6.92 4.73
N GLU A 130 -6.60 7.81 5.05
CA GLU A 130 -6.97 8.95 4.21
C GLU A 130 -6.99 10.24 5.04
N ARG A 131 -6.75 11.34 4.36
CA ARG A 131 -7.01 12.66 4.89
C ARG A 131 -8.31 13.20 4.29
N ARG A 132 -9.15 13.71 5.14
CA ARG A 132 -10.41 14.31 4.71
C ARG A 132 -10.55 15.73 5.24
#